data_f00608b933b196ab0a8811a7133a986c
#
_entry.id   f00608b933b196ab0a8811a7133a986c
#
_cell.length_a   1.000
_cell.length_b   1.000
_cell.length_c   1.000
_cell.angle_alpha   90.00
_cell.angle_beta   90.00
_cell.angle_gamma   90.00
#
_symmetry.space_group_name_H-M   'P 1'
#
loop_
_entity.id
_entity.type
_entity.pdbx_description
1 polymer ?
#
loop_
_entity_poly.entity_id
_entity_poly.type
_entity_poly.pdbx_seq_one_letter_code
_entity_poly.pdbx_strand_id
1 'polypeptide(L)'
;IEAALVRAYQNNPQLNAQRAQVRSTDENVPQALSGYRPKVSVTASAGYQYTDFKSSQSSGAPVHGTGVPRSAGLTVSQTLYNGNQTANRTRAAESQVSGAREALRVLDQSVLLSGATIYMDYLRDAAIVEVQRNNTRVLEQTLKQTRDRFNVGEVTRTDVAQAESR
;
A
#
# COMPACT_ATOMS: atom_id res chain seq x y z
N ILE A 1 -10.69 14.45 -20.78
CA ILE A 1 -9.59 14.20 -19.84
C ILE A 1 -10.05 14.29 -18.39
N GLU A 2 -10.80 15.33 -18.02
CA GLU A 2 -11.28 15.54 -16.64
C GLU A 2 -12.07 14.36 -16.08
N ALA A 3 -13.04 13.85 -16.82
CA ALA A 3 -13.85 12.70 -16.39
C ALA A 3 -13.00 11.42 -16.16
N ALA A 4 -11.96 11.22 -16.97
CA ALA A 4 -11.03 10.09 -16.81
C ALA A 4 -10.16 10.26 -15.56
N LEU A 5 -9.65 11.46 -15.31
CA LEU A 5 -8.85 11.78 -14.12
C LEU A 5 -9.67 11.67 -12.83
N VAL A 6 -10.93 12.14 -12.85
CA VAL A 6 -11.85 11.99 -11.69
C VAL A 6 -12.10 10.52 -11.37
N ARG A 7 -12.37 9.69 -12.38
CA ARG A 7 -12.54 8.23 -12.18
C ARG A 7 -11.27 7.56 -11.64
N ALA A 8 -10.10 7.91 -12.19
CA ALA A 8 -8.82 7.41 -11.72
C ALA A 8 -8.59 7.79 -10.25
N TYR A 9 -8.85 9.04 -9.87
CA TYR A 9 -8.69 9.53 -8.51
C TYR A 9 -9.64 8.85 -7.49
N GLN A 10 -10.89 8.63 -7.87
CA GLN A 10 -11.89 8.04 -6.98
C GLN A 10 -11.71 6.53 -6.77
N ASN A 11 -11.32 5.81 -7.81
CA ASN A 11 -11.29 4.35 -7.81
C ASN A 11 -9.89 3.75 -7.70
N ASN A 12 -8.84 4.55 -7.52
CA ASN A 12 -7.48 4.03 -7.43
C ASN A 12 -7.25 3.31 -6.09
N PRO A 13 -6.94 1.99 -6.10
CA PRO A 13 -6.72 1.24 -4.87
C PRO A 13 -5.51 1.72 -4.07
N GLN A 14 -4.45 2.23 -4.75
CA GLN A 14 -3.25 2.73 -4.09
C GLN A 14 -3.53 4.00 -3.29
N LEU A 15 -4.32 4.93 -3.84
CA LEU A 15 -4.76 6.13 -3.11
C LEU A 15 -5.60 5.77 -1.89
N ASN A 16 -6.52 4.81 -2.03
CA ASN A 16 -7.36 4.38 -0.93
C ASN A 16 -6.55 3.68 0.17
N ALA A 17 -5.55 2.86 -0.21
CA ALA A 17 -4.62 2.25 0.73
C ALA A 17 -3.79 3.31 1.48
N GLN A 18 -3.24 4.29 0.76
CA GLN A 18 -2.45 5.36 1.38
C GLN A 18 -3.29 6.24 2.31
N ARG A 19 -4.54 6.55 1.93
CA ARG A 19 -5.50 7.25 2.81
C ARG A 19 -5.79 6.47 4.10
N ALA A 20 -5.92 5.15 4.00
CA ALA A 20 -6.07 4.28 5.17
C ALA A 20 -4.80 4.29 6.04
N GLN A 21 -3.61 4.30 5.41
CA GLN A 21 -2.33 4.40 6.11
C GLN A 21 -2.18 5.73 6.86
N VAL A 22 -2.58 6.85 6.25
CA VAL A 22 -2.57 8.16 6.94
C VAL A 22 -3.50 8.12 8.16
N ARG A 23 -4.71 7.56 8.04
CA ARG A 23 -5.62 7.41 9.20
C ARG A 23 -5.00 6.55 10.30
N SER A 24 -4.33 5.46 9.95
CA SER A 24 -3.60 4.62 10.91
C SER A 24 -2.48 5.40 11.59
N THR A 25 -1.78 6.27 10.86
CA THR A 25 -0.72 7.13 11.42
C THR A 25 -1.30 8.23 12.31
N ASP A 26 -2.47 8.78 11.97
CA ASP A 26 -3.17 9.78 12.80
C ASP A 26 -3.47 9.22 14.22
N GLU A 27 -3.76 7.92 14.35
CA GLU A 27 -4.01 7.26 15.63
C GLU A 27 -2.77 7.11 16.52
N ASN A 28 -1.58 7.33 16.00
CA ASN A 28 -0.34 7.35 16.80
C ASN A 28 -0.31 8.56 17.77
N VAL A 29 -1.00 9.65 17.44
CA VAL A 29 -1.05 10.84 18.32
C VAL A 29 -1.85 10.55 19.59
N PRO A 30 -3.10 10.03 19.54
CA PRO A 30 -3.81 9.57 20.74
C PRO A 30 -3.04 8.52 21.54
N GLN A 31 -2.34 7.61 20.88
CA GLN A 31 -1.49 6.63 21.54
C GLN A 31 -0.33 7.29 22.30
N ALA A 32 0.34 8.27 21.69
CA ALA A 32 1.40 9.02 22.37
C ALA A 32 0.84 9.80 23.59
N LEU A 33 -0.34 10.43 23.45
CA LEU A 33 -1.04 11.14 24.52
C LEU A 33 -1.50 10.21 25.65
N SER A 34 -1.68 8.91 25.38
CA SER A 34 -2.04 7.94 26.41
C SER A 34 -0.99 7.82 27.52
N GLY A 35 0.26 8.24 27.26
CA GLY A 35 1.31 8.33 28.25
C GLY A 35 1.02 9.27 29.44
N TYR A 36 0.07 10.18 29.29
CA TYR A 36 -0.41 11.05 30.37
C TYR A 36 -1.59 10.48 31.15
N ARG A 37 -2.17 9.35 30.68
CA ARG A 37 -3.35 8.74 31.30
C ARG A 37 -2.93 7.66 32.29
N PRO A 38 -3.72 7.40 33.36
CA PRO A 38 -3.47 6.30 34.26
C PRO A 38 -3.66 4.97 33.53
N LYS A 39 -2.75 4.03 33.82
CA LYS A 39 -2.84 2.63 33.36
C LYS A 39 -3.48 1.80 34.45
N VAL A 40 -4.54 1.09 34.10
CA VAL A 40 -5.24 0.16 34.98
C VAL A 40 -4.94 -1.26 34.47
N SER A 41 -4.40 -2.10 35.32
CA SER A 41 -4.13 -3.50 35.00
C SER A 41 -4.76 -4.42 36.04
N VAL A 42 -5.40 -5.47 35.56
CA VAL A 42 -5.96 -6.54 36.38
C VAL A 42 -5.12 -7.79 36.15
N THR A 43 -4.62 -8.38 37.23
CA THR A 43 -3.85 -9.61 37.16
C THR A 43 -4.57 -10.68 37.98
N ALA A 44 -4.67 -11.88 37.43
CA ALA A 44 -5.17 -13.04 38.15
C ALA A 44 -4.23 -14.22 37.89
N SER A 45 -3.84 -14.93 38.92
CA SER A 45 -3.04 -16.14 38.77
C SER A 45 -3.58 -17.24 39.66
N ALA A 46 -3.51 -18.47 39.15
CA ALA A 46 -3.78 -19.69 39.90
C ALA A 46 -2.71 -20.72 39.54
N GLY A 47 -2.18 -21.39 40.50
CA GLY A 47 -1.13 -22.39 40.28
C GLY A 47 -1.27 -23.56 41.22
N TYR A 48 -0.57 -24.63 40.92
CA TYR A 48 -0.40 -25.77 41.81
C TYR A 48 1.08 -25.80 42.25
N GLN A 49 1.30 -25.77 43.57
CA GLN A 49 2.63 -25.76 44.14
C GLN A 49 2.80 -27.00 45.05
N TYR A 50 3.83 -27.77 44.77
CA TYR A 50 4.32 -28.81 45.65
C TYR A 50 5.57 -28.28 46.34
N THR A 51 5.58 -28.34 47.69
CA THR A 51 6.72 -27.84 48.48
C THR A 51 7.25 -28.99 49.36
N ASP A 52 8.53 -29.25 49.25
CA ASP A 52 9.24 -30.23 50.06
C ASP A 52 10.28 -29.50 50.93
N PHE A 53 10.02 -29.37 52.19
CA PHE A 53 10.95 -28.76 53.15
C PHE A 53 11.76 -29.82 53.86
N LYS A 54 13.06 -29.88 53.59
CA LYS A 54 14.06 -30.59 54.38
C LYS A 54 14.73 -29.62 55.33
N SER A 55 14.34 -29.61 56.58
CA SER A 55 15.03 -28.79 57.59
C SER A 55 16.35 -29.50 58.01
N SER A 56 17.47 -28.86 57.74
CA SER A 56 18.79 -29.36 58.10
C SER A 56 19.10 -29.23 59.58
N GLN A 57 18.23 -28.57 60.36
CA GLN A 57 18.53 -28.19 61.79
C GLN A 57 17.57 -28.75 62.79
N SER A 58 16.58 -29.53 62.41
CA SER A 58 15.64 -30.15 63.30
C SER A 58 15.44 -31.63 62.95
N SER A 59 15.48 -32.50 63.92
CA SER A 59 15.30 -33.94 63.80
C SER A 59 13.84 -34.34 63.47
N GLY A 60 13.12 -33.47 62.76
CA GLY A 60 11.73 -33.66 62.32
C GLY A 60 11.59 -34.26 60.94
N ALA A 61 10.55 -35.08 60.81
CA ALA A 61 10.22 -35.65 59.48
C ALA A 61 10.03 -34.58 58.38
N PRO A 62 10.41 -34.90 57.14
CA PRO A 62 10.19 -33.97 56.02
C PRO A 62 8.72 -33.59 55.88
N VAL A 63 8.44 -32.33 55.84
CA VAL A 63 7.06 -31.82 55.69
C VAL A 63 6.80 -31.62 54.17
N HIS A 64 5.95 -32.46 53.63
CA HIS A 64 5.45 -32.34 52.28
C HIS A 64 4.12 -31.58 52.31
N GLY A 65 4.04 -30.51 51.50
CA GLY A 65 2.82 -29.73 51.37
C GLY A 65 2.43 -29.50 49.91
N THR A 66 1.15 -29.70 49.63
CA THR A 66 0.55 -29.28 48.35
C THR A 66 -0.29 -28.04 48.58
N GLY A 67 -0.07 -27.02 47.79
CA GLY A 67 -0.83 -25.77 47.86
C GLY A 67 -1.37 -25.35 46.47
N VAL A 68 -2.49 -24.66 46.50
CA VAL A 68 -3.07 -24.04 45.29
C VAL A 68 -3.02 -22.52 45.50
N PRO A 69 -1.85 -21.90 45.27
CA PRO A 69 -1.76 -20.45 45.38
C PRO A 69 -2.67 -19.79 44.36
N ARG A 70 -3.44 -18.82 44.81
CA ARG A 70 -4.32 -18.00 44.01
C ARG A 70 -4.07 -16.55 44.35
N SER A 71 -3.92 -15.70 43.32
CA SER A 71 -3.84 -14.26 43.56
C SER A 71 -4.70 -13.51 42.56
N ALA A 72 -5.28 -12.41 43.00
CA ALA A 72 -5.95 -11.44 42.16
C ALA A 72 -5.49 -10.06 42.61
N GLY A 73 -5.11 -9.23 41.63
CA GLY A 73 -4.61 -7.89 41.89
C GLY A 73 -5.16 -6.87 40.91
N LEU A 74 -5.44 -5.68 41.41
CA LEU A 74 -5.75 -4.48 40.60
C LEU A 74 -4.64 -3.47 40.84
N THR A 75 -3.97 -3.06 39.80
CA THR A 75 -2.90 -2.05 39.86
C THR A 75 -3.27 -0.85 39.00
N VAL A 76 -3.22 0.33 39.60
CA VAL A 76 -3.39 1.61 38.92
C VAL A 76 -2.05 2.36 38.99
N SER A 77 -1.49 2.68 37.86
CA SER A 77 -0.23 3.44 37.78
C SER A 77 -0.38 4.65 36.89
N GLN A 78 0.11 5.81 37.37
CA GLN A 78 0.16 7.04 36.58
C GLN A 78 1.52 7.68 36.71
N THR A 79 2.11 7.97 35.56
CA THR A 79 3.38 8.70 35.50
C THR A 79 3.10 10.20 35.70
N LEU A 80 3.58 10.78 36.77
CA LEU A 80 3.46 12.21 37.05
C LEU A 80 4.51 13.04 36.31
N TYR A 81 5.72 12.53 36.20
CA TYR A 81 6.81 13.17 35.49
C TYR A 81 7.76 12.13 34.89
N ASN A 82 8.13 12.31 33.60
CA ASN A 82 9.02 11.41 32.88
C ASN A 82 10.09 12.16 32.04
N GLY A 83 10.53 13.33 32.52
CA GLY A 83 11.55 14.10 31.81
C GLY A 83 11.13 14.56 30.42
N ASN A 84 9.87 14.94 30.23
CA ASN A 84 9.28 15.36 28.95
C ASN A 84 9.25 14.29 27.84
N GLN A 85 9.51 13.01 28.18
CA GLN A 85 9.51 11.93 27.19
C GLN A 85 8.15 11.82 26.45
N THR A 86 7.03 11.90 27.18
CA THR A 86 5.69 11.86 26.60
C THR A 86 5.45 13.07 25.67
N ALA A 87 5.84 14.28 26.08
CA ALA A 87 5.71 15.48 25.24
C ALA A 87 6.50 15.37 23.93
N ASN A 88 7.75 14.89 24.02
CA ASN A 88 8.58 14.71 22.83
C ASN A 88 8.05 13.59 21.91
N ARG A 89 7.50 12.51 22.50
CA ARG A 89 6.86 11.43 21.73
C ARG A 89 5.60 11.93 20.99
N THR A 90 4.81 12.79 21.63
CA THR A 90 3.63 13.42 20.99
C THR A 90 4.06 14.29 19.82
N ARG A 91 5.07 15.17 20.00
CA ARG A 91 5.58 16.01 18.89
C ARG A 91 6.14 15.16 17.73
N ALA A 92 6.83 14.07 18.06
CA ALA A 92 7.31 13.14 17.03
C ALA A 92 6.17 12.50 16.27
N ALA A 93 5.11 12.06 16.96
CA ALA A 93 3.90 11.51 16.32
C ALA A 93 3.21 12.55 15.43
N GLU A 94 3.04 13.79 15.88
CA GLU A 94 2.48 14.90 15.08
C GLU A 94 3.31 15.16 13.81
N SER A 95 4.64 15.14 13.94
CA SER A 95 5.54 15.31 12.79
C SER A 95 5.43 14.13 11.81
N GLN A 96 5.26 12.89 12.30
CA GLN A 96 5.02 11.71 11.45
C GLN A 96 3.70 11.81 10.70
N VAL A 97 2.64 12.30 11.34
CA VAL A 97 1.34 12.56 10.69
C VAL A 97 1.50 13.57 9.57
N SER A 98 2.19 14.68 9.83
CA SER A 98 2.44 15.70 8.81
C SER A 98 3.22 15.12 7.62
N GLY A 99 4.27 14.33 7.88
CA GLY A 99 5.02 13.63 6.84
C GLY A 99 4.17 12.63 6.04
N ALA A 100 3.28 11.87 6.71
CA ALA A 100 2.38 10.94 6.04
C ALA A 100 1.36 11.66 5.14
N ARG A 101 0.88 12.84 5.53
CA ARG A 101 -0.02 13.67 4.70
C ARG A 101 0.67 14.20 3.45
N GLU A 102 1.92 14.66 3.57
CA GLU A 102 2.69 15.10 2.41
C GLU A 102 3.05 13.92 1.48
N ALA A 103 3.34 12.75 2.02
CA ALA A 103 3.53 11.54 1.21
C ALA A 103 2.27 11.16 0.41
N LEU A 104 1.07 11.30 1.01
CA LEU A 104 -0.18 11.13 0.29
C LEU A 104 -0.31 12.13 -0.86
N ARG A 105 0.05 13.40 -0.62
CA ARG A 105 0.00 14.46 -1.65
C ARG A 105 0.91 14.15 -2.84
N VAL A 106 2.13 13.63 -2.59
CA VAL A 106 3.04 13.19 -3.65
C VAL A 106 2.43 12.03 -4.45
N LEU A 107 1.81 11.07 -3.77
CA LEU A 107 1.13 9.96 -4.44
C LEU A 107 -0.06 10.45 -5.28
N ASP A 108 -0.87 11.39 -4.78
CA ASP A 108 -1.97 12.02 -5.54
C ASP A 108 -1.45 12.62 -6.86
N GLN A 109 -0.37 13.40 -6.79
CA GLN A 109 0.25 14.00 -7.98
C GLN A 109 0.77 12.94 -8.96
N SER A 110 1.42 11.90 -8.47
CA SER A 110 1.95 10.81 -9.29
C SER A 110 0.84 10.05 -10.02
N VAL A 111 -0.27 9.74 -9.34
CA VAL A 111 -1.43 9.06 -9.94
C VAL A 111 -2.09 9.93 -11.01
N LEU A 112 -2.26 11.23 -10.75
CA LEU A 112 -2.84 12.15 -11.73
C LEU A 112 -1.94 12.31 -12.96
N LEU A 113 -0.62 12.42 -12.75
CA LEU A 113 0.34 12.48 -13.85
C LEU A 113 0.31 11.22 -14.71
N SER A 114 0.31 10.05 -14.07
CA SER A 114 0.21 8.76 -14.77
C SER A 114 -1.09 8.64 -15.55
N GLY A 115 -2.20 9.07 -14.96
CA GLY A 115 -3.51 9.09 -15.63
C GLY A 115 -3.51 10.00 -16.87
N ALA A 116 -2.92 11.19 -16.77
CA ALA A 116 -2.79 12.12 -17.89
C ALA A 116 -1.90 11.55 -19.01
N THR A 117 -0.76 10.94 -18.65
CA THR A 117 0.16 10.33 -19.61
C THR A 117 -0.52 9.18 -20.37
N ILE A 118 -1.16 8.26 -19.68
CA ILE A 118 -1.88 7.13 -20.31
C ILE A 118 -2.99 7.63 -21.23
N TYR A 119 -3.71 8.69 -20.85
CA TYR A 119 -4.73 9.27 -21.70
C TYR A 119 -4.15 9.88 -22.99
N MET A 120 -3.03 10.58 -22.88
CA MET A 120 -2.35 11.14 -24.06
C MET A 120 -1.78 10.05 -24.95
N ASP A 121 -1.22 9.00 -24.39
CA ASP A 121 -0.75 7.83 -25.13
C ASP A 121 -1.90 7.15 -25.89
N TYR A 122 -3.05 7.00 -25.25
CA TYR A 122 -4.24 6.48 -25.93
C TYR A 122 -4.65 7.33 -27.15
N LEU A 123 -4.67 8.66 -27.01
CA LEU A 123 -5.02 9.54 -28.13
C LEU A 123 -3.99 9.45 -29.27
N ARG A 124 -2.70 9.41 -28.94
CA ARG A 124 -1.63 9.21 -29.92
C ARG A 124 -1.80 7.88 -30.65
N ASP A 125 -2.01 6.81 -29.93
CA ASP A 125 -2.12 5.47 -30.50
C ASP A 125 -3.39 5.32 -31.35
N ALA A 126 -4.49 5.96 -30.96
CA ALA A 126 -5.70 6.04 -31.78
C ALA A 126 -5.44 6.75 -33.11
N ALA A 127 -4.71 7.88 -33.10
CA ALA A 127 -4.32 8.60 -34.32
C ALA A 127 -3.38 7.74 -35.18
N ILE A 128 -2.41 7.05 -34.59
CA ILE A 128 -1.50 6.14 -35.32
C ILE A 128 -2.28 5.03 -36.02
N VAL A 129 -3.26 4.42 -35.34
CA VAL A 129 -4.13 3.38 -35.95
C VAL A 129 -4.88 3.91 -37.16
N GLU A 130 -5.39 5.14 -37.13
CA GLU A 130 -6.06 5.75 -38.26
C GLU A 130 -5.12 5.98 -39.46
N VAL A 131 -3.91 6.49 -39.18
CA VAL A 131 -2.87 6.66 -40.21
C VAL A 131 -2.48 5.31 -40.81
N GLN A 132 -2.29 4.27 -40.01
CA GLN A 132 -1.92 2.93 -40.49
C GLN A 132 -3.04 2.31 -41.35
N ARG A 133 -4.30 2.47 -40.95
CA ARG A 133 -5.44 2.03 -41.78
C ARG A 133 -5.48 2.71 -43.14
N ASN A 134 -5.22 4.02 -43.15
CA ASN A 134 -5.12 4.78 -44.41
C ASN A 134 -3.95 4.29 -45.26
N ASN A 135 -2.78 4.07 -44.65
CA ASN A 135 -1.60 3.56 -45.36
C ASN A 135 -1.88 2.19 -46.01
N THR A 136 -2.47 1.26 -45.26
CA THR A 136 -2.87 -0.06 -45.77
C THR A 136 -3.81 0.08 -46.99
N ARG A 137 -4.83 0.95 -46.91
CA ARG A 137 -5.76 1.18 -48.01
C ARG A 137 -5.06 1.73 -49.27
N VAL A 138 -4.09 2.64 -49.09
CA VAL A 138 -3.28 3.18 -50.22
C VAL A 138 -2.41 2.10 -50.83
N LEU A 139 -1.77 1.25 -50.01
CA LEU A 139 -0.96 0.13 -50.49
C LEU A 139 -1.82 -0.92 -51.24
N GLU A 140 -3.01 -1.24 -50.76
CA GLU A 140 -3.96 -2.13 -51.45
C GLU A 140 -4.36 -1.55 -52.84
N GLN A 141 -4.65 -0.25 -52.89
CA GLN A 141 -4.96 0.41 -54.14
C GLN A 141 -3.76 0.41 -55.11
N THR A 142 -2.54 0.67 -54.60
CA THR A 142 -1.32 0.61 -55.38
C THR A 142 -1.06 -0.79 -55.91
N LEU A 143 -1.24 -1.81 -55.09
CA LEU A 143 -1.12 -3.21 -55.53
C LEU A 143 -2.12 -3.53 -56.64
N LYS A 144 -3.40 -3.14 -56.44
CA LYS A 144 -4.42 -3.33 -57.49
C LYS A 144 -4.04 -2.67 -58.80
N GLN A 145 -3.62 -1.41 -58.77
CA GLN A 145 -3.17 -0.67 -59.96
C GLN A 145 -1.96 -1.36 -60.64
N THR A 146 -0.98 -1.82 -59.85
CA THR A 146 0.19 -2.52 -60.37
C THR A 146 -0.19 -3.85 -61.02
N ARG A 147 -1.15 -4.60 -60.47
CA ARG A 147 -1.70 -5.83 -61.06
C ARG A 147 -2.46 -5.53 -62.39
N ASP A 148 -3.26 -4.47 -62.42
CA ASP A 148 -3.99 -4.07 -63.62
C ASP A 148 -3.01 -3.69 -64.75
N ARG A 149 -1.96 -2.96 -64.44
CA ARG A 149 -0.87 -2.57 -65.40
C ARG A 149 -0.06 -3.79 -65.88
N PHE A 150 0.14 -4.80 -64.98
CA PHE A 150 0.77 -6.07 -65.35
C PHE A 150 -0.09 -6.83 -66.39
N ASN A 151 -1.40 -6.88 -66.18
CA ASN A 151 -2.32 -7.59 -67.08
C ASN A 151 -2.34 -7.02 -68.49
N VAL A 152 -2.03 -5.74 -68.65
CA VAL A 152 -1.91 -5.06 -69.98
C VAL A 152 -0.48 -5.05 -70.49
N GLY A 153 0.50 -5.66 -69.78
CA GLY A 153 1.90 -5.80 -70.19
C GLY A 153 2.77 -4.57 -69.97
N GLU A 154 2.34 -3.61 -69.16
CA GLU A 154 3.06 -2.33 -68.94
C GLU A 154 4.16 -2.44 -67.85
N VAL A 155 4.03 -3.37 -66.90
CA VAL A 155 4.99 -3.58 -65.82
C VAL A 155 5.42 -5.04 -65.72
N THR A 156 6.53 -5.31 -64.99
CA THR A 156 7.10 -6.65 -64.86
C THR A 156 6.50 -7.44 -63.68
N ARG A 157 6.65 -8.76 -63.70
CA ARG A 157 6.24 -9.62 -62.56
C ARG A 157 7.00 -9.27 -61.28
N THR A 158 8.20 -8.73 -61.38
CA THR A 158 9.01 -8.27 -60.25
C THR A 158 8.38 -7.06 -59.56
N ASP A 159 7.81 -6.14 -60.37
CA ASP A 159 7.13 -4.97 -59.80
C ASP A 159 5.88 -5.34 -59.00
N VAL A 160 5.13 -6.36 -59.47
CA VAL A 160 3.98 -6.88 -58.73
C VAL A 160 4.43 -7.53 -57.40
N ALA A 161 5.48 -8.36 -57.44
CA ALA A 161 6.03 -9.01 -56.24
C ALA A 161 6.55 -7.96 -55.22
N GLN A 162 7.15 -6.87 -55.71
CA GLN A 162 7.60 -5.76 -54.88
C GLN A 162 6.42 -5.00 -54.23
N ALA A 163 5.32 -4.82 -54.96
CA ALA A 163 4.11 -4.17 -54.45
C ALA A 163 3.38 -5.07 -53.41
N GLU A 164 3.45 -6.42 -53.55
CA GLU A 164 2.90 -7.40 -52.61
C GLU A 164 3.72 -7.48 -51.30
N SER A 165 5.02 -7.20 -51.37
CA SER A 165 5.91 -7.28 -50.19
C SER A 165 5.86 -6.05 -49.30
N ARG A 166 5.20 -4.99 -49.70
CA ARG A 166 5.03 -3.74 -48.95
C ARG A 166 3.74 -3.75 -48.11
#